data_a5ad82a1b105014b839764740ea4f7a0
#
_entry.id   a5ad82a1b105014b839764740ea4f7a0
#
_cell.length_a   1.000
_cell.length_b   1.000
_cell.length_c   1.000
_cell.angle_alpha   90.00
_cell.angle_beta   90.00
_cell.angle_gamma   90.00
#
_symmetry.space_group_name_H-M   'P 1'
#
loop_
_entity.id
_entity.type
_entity.pdbx_description
1 polymer ?
#
loop_
_entity_poly.entity_id
_entity_poly.type
_entity_poly.pdbx_seq_one_letter_code
_entity_poly.pdbx_strand_id
1 'polypeptide(L)'
;MSTGEPKPYHHGELRPALLHAASGIIREAGIDALSMRRLADRVGVSRTAPYHHFKDKNELLCAIAEMGFADQDRMIGALIEGIGTDDGARLFENWVHAYIRFAHDNPETYDLMYGKEIWKQGEPTAVLRQVSKASFRLWVELVGELQRQKVLPASPPALRTAQACWATLHGLARLLIDGVYVQPGDLDEIANTAVELLTQRACGRDVPGTSA
;
A
#
# COMPACT_ATOMS: atom_id res chain seq x y z
N MET A 1 16.44 -28.47 35.46
CA MET A 1 17.04 -27.22 34.92
C MET A 1 17.40 -27.49 33.48
N SER A 2 16.52 -27.09 32.55
CA SER A 2 16.74 -27.31 31.12
C SER A 2 17.21 -25.99 30.54
N THR A 3 18.48 -25.92 30.20
CA THR A 3 19.09 -24.78 29.48
C THR A 3 18.67 -24.88 28.03
N GLY A 4 17.68 -24.09 27.64
CA GLY A 4 17.32 -23.94 26.24
C GLY A 4 18.45 -23.26 25.48
N GLU A 5 19.12 -23.98 24.60
CA GLU A 5 20.09 -23.45 23.66
C GLU A 5 19.36 -22.43 22.74
N PRO A 6 19.95 -21.25 22.47
CA PRO A 6 19.40 -20.32 21.50
C PRO A 6 19.48 -20.97 20.11
N LYS A 7 18.33 -21.10 19.42
CA LYS A 7 18.29 -21.54 18.02
C LYS A 7 19.24 -20.67 17.18
N PRO A 8 20.08 -21.25 16.31
CA PRO A 8 20.94 -20.48 15.43
C PRO A 8 20.08 -19.67 14.47
N TYR A 9 20.17 -18.36 14.58
CA TYR A 9 19.52 -17.40 13.67
C TYR A 9 20.23 -17.48 12.31
N HIS A 10 19.52 -17.95 11.28
CA HIS A 10 20.05 -17.95 9.92
C HIS A 10 20.21 -16.50 9.44
N HIS A 11 21.43 -16.10 9.07
CA HIS A 11 21.79 -14.73 8.66
C HIS A 11 20.91 -14.15 7.53
N GLY A 12 20.20 -14.99 6.75
CA GLY A 12 19.27 -14.54 5.69
C GLY A 12 17.89 -14.06 6.18
N GLU A 13 17.48 -14.43 7.41
CA GLU A 13 16.13 -14.11 7.93
C GLU A 13 16.11 -12.89 8.85
N LEU A 14 17.27 -12.37 9.25
CA LEU A 14 17.30 -11.28 10.23
C LEU A 14 16.74 -9.96 9.68
N ARG A 15 17.04 -9.60 8.43
CA ARG A 15 16.54 -8.37 7.82
C ARG A 15 15.00 -8.34 7.74
N PRO A 16 14.32 -9.38 7.24
CA PRO A 16 12.85 -9.48 7.28
C PRO A 16 12.29 -9.45 8.70
N ALA A 17 12.91 -10.14 9.65
CA ALA A 17 12.48 -10.15 11.05
C ALA A 17 12.57 -8.75 11.70
N LEU A 18 13.64 -8.00 11.41
CA LEU A 18 13.80 -6.61 11.86
C LEU A 18 12.71 -5.70 11.28
N LEU A 19 12.40 -5.81 9.98
CA LEU A 19 11.36 -5.03 9.34
C LEU A 19 9.99 -5.32 9.94
N HIS A 20 9.64 -6.59 10.11
CA HIS A 20 8.38 -6.99 10.72
C HIS A 20 8.25 -6.51 12.18
N ALA A 21 9.31 -6.67 12.97
CA ALA A 21 9.33 -6.19 14.35
C ALA A 21 9.23 -4.67 14.44
N ALA A 22 9.86 -3.94 13.51
CA ALA A 22 9.78 -2.47 13.46
C ALA A 22 8.36 -2.00 13.13
N SER A 23 7.68 -2.58 12.13
CA SER A 23 6.26 -2.30 11.83
C SER A 23 5.37 -2.60 13.04
N GLY A 24 5.61 -3.71 13.75
CA GLY A 24 4.89 -4.01 14.99
C GLY A 24 5.09 -2.96 16.10
N ILE A 25 6.32 -2.47 16.29
CA ILE A 25 6.60 -1.41 17.28
C ILE A 25 5.88 -0.11 16.90
N ILE A 26 5.88 0.25 15.62
CA ILE A 26 5.21 1.48 15.14
C ILE A 26 3.70 1.37 15.35
N ARG A 27 3.11 0.22 15.02
CA ARG A 27 1.67 -0.05 15.21
C ARG A 27 1.25 0.05 16.67
N GLU A 28 2.06 -0.52 17.58
CA GLU A 28 1.73 -0.59 19.01
C GLU A 28 1.93 0.75 19.75
N ALA A 29 2.94 1.53 19.36
CA ALA A 29 3.41 2.65 20.18
C ALA A 29 3.81 3.90 19.37
N GLY A 30 3.55 3.92 18.06
CA GLY A 30 3.89 5.02 17.19
C GLY A 30 5.36 5.04 16.74
N ILE A 31 5.63 5.87 15.74
CA ILE A 31 6.96 5.97 15.10
C ILE A 31 8.05 6.48 16.06
N ASP A 32 7.69 7.33 17.03
CA ASP A 32 8.62 7.89 18.01
C ASP A 32 9.15 6.83 18.97
N ALA A 33 8.36 5.78 19.20
CA ALA A 33 8.76 4.66 20.05
C ALA A 33 9.78 3.72 19.37
N LEU A 34 9.96 3.80 18.04
CA LEU A 34 10.93 2.99 17.31
C LEU A 34 12.34 3.54 17.52
N SER A 35 13.23 2.69 18.02
CA SER A 35 14.68 2.91 18.06
C SER A 35 15.41 1.62 17.72
N MET A 36 16.63 1.73 17.18
CA MET A 36 17.47 0.56 16.84
C MET A 36 17.71 -0.34 18.05
N ARG A 37 17.83 0.25 19.25
CA ARG A 37 17.97 -0.49 20.50
C ARG A 37 16.69 -1.30 20.82
N ARG A 38 15.52 -0.63 20.82
CA ARG A 38 14.22 -1.30 21.10
C ARG A 38 13.95 -2.41 20.06
N LEU A 39 14.33 -2.16 18.80
CA LEU A 39 14.21 -3.15 17.74
C LEU A 39 15.09 -4.38 18.02
N ALA A 40 16.36 -4.18 18.39
CA ALA A 40 17.27 -5.27 18.75
C ALA A 40 16.75 -6.10 19.93
N ASP A 41 16.29 -5.39 20.98
CA ASP A 41 15.71 -6.03 22.18
C ASP A 41 14.44 -6.85 21.81
N ARG A 42 13.58 -6.34 20.89
CA ARG A 42 12.35 -7.02 20.43
C ARG A 42 12.62 -8.29 19.64
N VAL A 43 13.66 -8.28 18.81
CA VAL A 43 14.05 -9.43 17.98
C VAL A 43 14.94 -10.41 18.75
N GLY A 44 15.49 -10.00 19.90
CA GLY A 44 16.37 -10.85 20.71
C GLY A 44 17.79 -10.97 20.14
N VAL A 45 18.30 -9.89 19.52
CA VAL A 45 19.65 -9.87 18.93
C VAL A 45 20.52 -8.81 19.63
N SER A 46 21.82 -8.82 19.31
CA SER A 46 22.75 -7.80 19.85
C SER A 46 22.34 -6.39 19.39
N ARG A 47 22.63 -5.38 20.22
CA ARG A 47 22.31 -3.96 19.89
C ARG A 47 22.97 -3.45 18.62
N THR A 48 24.04 -4.11 18.16
CA THR A 48 24.75 -3.79 16.93
C THR A 48 24.16 -4.49 15.70
N ALA A 49 23.42 -5.59 15.86
CA ALA A 49 22.91 -6.39 14.76
C ALA A 49 22.01 -5.60 13.78
N PRO A 50 21.08 -4.71 14.21
CA PRO A 50 20.30 -3.91 13.27
C PRO A 50 21.16 -3.02 12.38
N TYR A 51 22.29 -2.49 12.89
CA TYR A 51 23.18 -1.61 12.14
C TYR A 51 23.98 -2.31 11.02
N HIS A 52 24.00 -3.63 11.01
CA HIS A 52 24.53 -4.39 9.87
C HIS A 52 23.57 -4.43 8.68
N HIS A 53 22.30 -4.07 8.89
CA HIS A 53 21.24 -4.10 7.88
C HIS A 53 20.72 -2.70 7.51
N PHE A 54 20.77 -1.76 8.45
CA PHE A 54 20.25 -0.40 8.29
C PHE A 54 21.20 0.59 8.96
N LYS A 55 21.69 1.55 8.21
CA LYS A 55 22.61 2.59 8.69
C LYS A 55 22.03 3.36 9.89
N ASP A 56 20.74 3.66 9.83
CA ASP A 56 20.02 4.45 10.82
C ASP A 56 18.52 4.14 10.80
N LYS A 57 17.76 4.82 11.68
CA LYS A 57 16.30 4.71 11.74
C LYS A 57 15.63 5.13 10.44
N ASN A 58 16.14 6.15 9.75
CA ASN A 58 15.54 6.63 8.51
C ASN A 58 15.63 5.58 7.39
N GLU A 59 16.78 4.91 7.24
CA GLU A 59 16.93 3.82 6.28
C GLU A 59 15.99 2.65 6.60
N LEU A 60 15.82 2.30 7.88
CA LEU A 60 14.85 1.29 8.33
C LEU A 60 13.41 1.68 7.95
N LEU A 61 13.01 2.93 8.18
CA LEU A 61 11.68 3.43 7.81
C LEU A 61 11.46 3.41 6.29
N CYS A 62 12.48 3.82 5.52
CA CYS A 62 12.45 3.71 4.07
C CYS A 62 12.27 2.27 3.60
N ALA A 63 12.96 1.30 4.22
CA ALA A 63 12.85 -0.11 3.88
C ALA A 63 11.46 -0.69 4.20
N ILE A 64 10.77 -0.21 5.24
CA ILE A 64 9.36 -0.57 5.52
C ILE A 64 8.45 -0.02 4.42
N ALA A 65 8.65 1.23 3.99
CA ALA A 65 7.89 1.81 2.88
C ALA A 65 8.13 1.05 1.56
N GLU A 66 9.37 0.62 1.30
CA GLU A 66 9.73 -0.21 0.13
C GLU A 66 8.98 -1.54 0.14
N MET A 67 8.81 -2.18 1.30
CA MET A 67 7.97 -3.39 1.42
C MET A 67 6.51 -3.11 1.05
N GLY A 68 5.95 -2.00 1.53
CA GLY A 68 4.58 -1.62 1.20
C GLY A 68 4.37 -1.41 -0.30
N PHE A 69 5.32 -0.76 -0.99
CA PHE A 69 5.29 -0.64 -2.47
C PHE A 69 5.40 -2.01 -3.15
N ALA A 70 6.28 -2.90 -2.68
CA ALA A 70 6.40 -4.25 -3.22
C ALA A 70 5.11 -5.07 -3.05
N ASP A 71 4.38 -4.89 -1.94
CA ASP A 71 3.09 -5.53 -1.71
C ASP A 71 2.04 -5.01 -2.69
N GLN A 72 1.99 -3.70 -2.92
CA GLN A 72 1.10 -3.10 -3.91
C GLN A 72 1.46 -3.55 -5.35
N ASP A 73 2.73 -3.61 -5.69
CA ASP A 73 3.18 -4.07 -7.02
C ASP A 73 2.80 -5.53 -7.26
N ARG A 74 2.83 -6.38 -6.23
CA ARG A 74 2.34 -7.77 -6.34
C ARG A 74 0.83 -7.83 -6.59
N MET A 75 0.04 -6.98 -5.94
CA MET A 75 -1.40 -6.91 -6.20
C MET A 75 -1.70 -6.43 -7.63
N ILE A 76 -0.95 -5.45 -8.13
CA ILE A 76 -1.06 -4.97 -9.52
C ILE A 76 -0.63 -6.07 -10.50
N GLY A 77 0.47 -6.79 -10.23
CA GLY A 77 0.95 -7.89 -11.04
C GLY A 77 -0.08 -9.01 -11.18
N ALA A 78 -0.70 -9.42 -10.07
CA ALA A 78 -1.78 -10.42 -10.10
C ALA A 78 -2.99 -9.98 -10.93
N LEU A 79 -3.32 -8.68 -10.91
CA LEU A 79 -4.38 -8.12 -11.75
C LEU A 79 -3.98 -8.18 -13.23
N ILE A 80 -2.75 -7.79 -13.58
CA ILE A 80 -2.25 -7.84 -14.98
C ILE A 80 -2.26 -9.26 -15.52
N GLU A 81 -1.84 -10.25 -14.73
CA GLU A 81 -1.84 -11.67 -15.13
C GLU A 81 -3.25 -12.20 -15.39
N GLY A 82 -4.25 -11.74 -14.64
CA GLY A 82 -5.65 -12.10 -14.80
C GLY A 82 -6.36 -11.40 -15.96
N ILE A 83 -5.84 -10.26 -16.40
CA ILE A 83 -6.42 -9.49 -17.50
C ILE A 83 -6.29 -10.29 -18.84
N GLY A 84 -7.42 -10.51 -19.49
CA GLY A 84 -7.51 -11.28 -20.74
C GLY A 84 -7.94 -12.74 -20.56
N THR A 85 -7.91 -13.28 -19.35
CA THR A 85 -8.44 -14.59 -19.00
C THR A 85 -9.77 -14.51 -18.22
N ASP A 86 -9.97 -13.41 -17.49
CA ASP A 86 -11.11 -13.15 -16.64
C ASP A 86 -11.81 -11.83 -17.01
N ASP A 87 -12.96 -11.55 -16.35
CA ASP A 87 -13.63 -10.26 -16.43
C ASP A 87 -12.77 -9.16 -15.78
N GLY A 88 -12.16 -8.32 -16.62
CA GLY A 88 -11.27 -7.22 -16.19
C GLY A 88 -11.95 -6.25 -15.21
N ALA A 89 -13.27 -6.09 -15.30
CA ALA A 89 -14.01 -5.24 -14.37
C ALA A 89 -14.09 -5.85 -12.97
N ARG A 90 -14.34 -7.16 -12.87
CA ARG A 90 -14.32 -7.89 -11.59
C ARG A 90 -12.93 -7.91 -10.98
N LEU A 91 -11.89 -8.08 -11.78
CA LEU A 91 -10.51 -8.03 -11.33
C LEU A 91 -10.16 -6.64 -10.78
N PHE A 92 -10.58 -5.58 -11.46
CA PHE A 92 -10.39 -4.21 -10.99
C PHE A 92 -11.13 -3.94 -9.67
N GLU A 93 -12.38 -4.39 -9.53
CA GLU A 93 -13.15 -4.33 -8.30
C GLU A 93 -12.42 -5.02 -7.14
N ASN A 94 -12.00 -6.28 -7.33
CA ASN A 94 -11.23 -7.03 -6.34
C ASN A 94 -9.94 -6.30 -5.93
N TRP A 95 -9.26 -5.67 -6.88
CA TRP A 95 -8.05 -4.90 -6.60
C TRP A 95 -8.36 -3.63 -5.78
N VAL A 96 -9.43 -2.89 -6.09
CA VAL A 96 -9.83 -1.71 -5.30
C VAL A 96 -10.11 -2.11 -3.85
N HIS A 97 -10.85 -3.19 -3.63
CA HIS A 97 -11.08 -3.73 -2.29
C HIS A 97 -9.77 -4.11 -1.59
N ALA A 98 -8.88 -4.80 -2.29
CA ALA A 98 -7.57 -5.20 -1.74
C ALA A 98 -6.71 -4.00 -1.38
N TYR A 99 -6.70 -2.95 -2.21
CA TYR A 99 -5.96 -1.71 -1.96
C TYR A 99 -6.44 -0.98 -0.69
N ILE A 100 -7.76 -0.79 -0.56
CA ILE A 100 -8.34 -0.10 0.60
C ILE A 100 -8.12 -0.93 1.87
N ARG A 101 -8.28 -2.26 1.77
CA ARG A 101 -8.03 -3.19 2.88
C ARG A 101 -6.56 -3.21 3.30
N PHE A 102 -5.64 -3.20 2.34
CA PHE A 102 -4.20 -3.07 2.64
C PHE A 102 -3.89 -1.83 3.46
N ALA A 103 -4.45 -0.68 3.09
CA ALA A 103 -4.26 0.58 3.81
C ALA A 103 -4.84 0.52 5.23
N HIS A 104 -6.03 -0.07 5.39
CA HIS A 104 -6.68 -0.26 6.68
C HIS A 104 -5.90 -1.21 7.61
N ASP A 105 -5.42 -2.33 7.06
CA ASP A 105 -4.75 -3.39 7.85
C ASP A 105 -3.30 -3.04 8.18
N ASN A 106 -2.69 -2.11 7.42
CA ASN A 106 -1.28 -1.71 7.55
C ASN A 106 -1.11 -0.18 7.58
N PRO A 107 -1.82 0.54 8.48
CA PRO A 107 -1.83 2.00 8.48
C PRO A 107 -0.44 2.59 8.71
N GLU A 108 0.39 1.96 9.53
CA GLU A 108 1.76 2.40 9.81
C GLU A 108 2.67 2.29 8.57
N THR A 109 2.51 1.23 7.78
CA THR A 109 3.25 1.05 6.51
C THR A 109 2.75 2.05 5.47
N TYR A 110 1.43 2.22 5.38
CA TYR A 110 0.81 3.18 4.45
C TYR A 110 1.24 4.62 4.75
N ASP A 111 1.36 4.99 6.03
CA ASP A 111 1.87 6.29 6.46
C ASP A 111 3.34 6.50 6.06
N LEU A 112 4.17 5.46 6.13
CA LEU A 112 5.55 5.55 5.67
C LEU A 112 5.66 5.64 4.15
N MET A 113 4.77 4.97 3.40
CA MET A 113 4.74 5.04 1.93
C MET A 113 4.40 6.43 1.41
N TYR A 114 3.48 7.16 2.07
CA TYR A 114 2.88 8.38 1.52
C TYR A 114 2.87 9.57 2.49
N GLY A 115 3.22 9.36 3.75
CA GLY A 115 3.17 10.37 4.79
C GLY A 115 4.38 11.30 4.83
N LYS A 116 4.30 12.29 5.69
CA LYS A 116 5.30 13.35 5.80
C LYS A 116 6.63 12.90 6.41
N GLU A 117 6.64 11.82 7.21
CA GLU A 117 7.80 11.38 8.00
C GLU A 117 9.05 11.16 7.14
N ILE A 118 8.89 10.47 6.01
CA ILE A 118 9.99 10.23 5.08
C ILE A 118 10.07 11.34 4.03
N TRP A 119 8.93 11.73 3.45
CA TRP A 119 8.92 12.55 2.24
C TRP A 119 9.10 14.05 2.48
N LYS A 120 8.87 14.54 3.71
CA LYS A 120 8.96 15.97 4.05
C LYS A 120 9.85 16.26 5.26
N GLN A 121 9.83 15.40 6.27
CA GLN A 121 10.62 15.59 7.50
C GLN A 121 11.89 14.75 7.49
N GLY A 122 11.87 13.60 6.79
CA GLY A 122 13.01 12.72 6.60
C GLY A 122 13.68 12.94 5.25
N GLU A 123 14.51 11.97 4.88
CA GLU A 123 15.24 11.95 3.63
C GLU A 123 15.04 10.59 2.95
N PRO A 124 14.13 10.49 1.95
CA PRO A 124 13.89 9.22 1.27
C PRO A 124 15.18 8.72 0.60
N THR A 125 15.51 7.45 0.80
CA THR A 125 16.67 6.82 0.16
C THR A 125 16.53 6.85 -1.37
N ALA A 126 17.66 6.73 -2.08
CA ALA A 126 17.64 6.62 -3.54
C ALA A 126 16.82 5.39 -4.00
N VAL A 127 16.89 4.29 -3.25
CA VAL A 127 16.13 3.07 -3.50
C VAL A 127 14.63 3.33 -3.37
N LEU A 128 14.18 3.91 -2.26
CA LEU A 128 12.77 4.24 -2.06
C LEU A 128 12.22 5.17 -3.16
N ARG A 129 12.99 6.20 -3.54
CA ARG A 129 12.61 7.09 -4.66
C ARG A 129 12.47 6.35 -5.98
N GLN A 130 13.32 5.38 -6.24
CA GLN A 130 13.25 4.55 -7.45
C GLN A 130 12.05 3.61 -7.41
N VAL A 131 11.85 2.90 -6.30
CA VAL A 131 10.74 1.96 -6.09
C VAL A 131 9.40 2.67 -6.21
N SER A 132 9.19 3.78 -5.50
CA SER A 132 7.91 4.51 -5.56
C SER A 132 7.57 5.02 -6.98
N LYS A 133 8.58 5.46 -7.75
CA LYS A 133 8.38 5.87 -9.15
C LYS A 133 8.10 4.69 -10.07
N ALA A 134 8.70 3.53 -9.81
CA ALA A 134 8.46 2.32 -10.58
C ALA A 134 7.05 1.79 -10.33
N SER A 135 6.63 1.74 -9.06
CA SER A 135 5.27 1.35 -8.67
C SER A 135 4.21 2.24 -9.31
N PHE A 136 4.39 3.57 -9.30
CA PHE A 136 3.46 4.46 -9.98
C PHE A 136 3.42 4.27 -11.51
N ARG A 137 4.56 3.96 -12.16
CA ARG A 137 4.57 3.63 -13.59
C ARG A 137 3.81 2.35 -13.90
N LEU A 138 4.00 1.31 -13.08
CA LEU A 138 3.26 0.06 -13.20
C LEU A 138 1.74 0.29 -13.08
N TRP A 139 1.33 1.15 -12.15
CA TRP A 139 -0.07 1.58 -12.03
C TRP A 139 -0.59 2.28 -13.29
N VAL A 140 0.20 3.19 -13.89
CA VAL A 140 -0.18 3.87 -15.14
C VAL A 140 -0.32 2.89 -16.31
N GLU A 141 0.57 1.89 -16.40
CA GLU A 141 0.52 0.83 -17.41
C GLU A 141 -0.76 -0.01 -17.26
N LEU A 142 -1.10 -0.41 -16.03
CA LEU A 142 -2.33 -1.11 -15.74
C LEU A 142 -3.57 -0.30 -16.13
N VAL A 143 -3.62 0.99 -15.77
CA VAL A 143 -4.74 1.86 -16.15
C VAL A 143 -4.89 1.95 -17.67
N GLY A 144 -3.78 2.02 -18.39
CA GLY A 144 -3.80 1.96 -19.86
C GLY A 144 -4.40 0.66 -20.42
N GLU A 145 -4.11 -0.47 -19.77
CA GLU A 145 -4.71 -1.76 -20.12
C GLU A 145 -6.20 -1.79 -19.82
N LEU A 146 -6.62 -1.34 -18.66
CA LEU A 146 -8.04 -1.26 -18.27
C LEU A 146 -8.84 -0.31 -19.19
N GLN A 147 -8.22 0.75 -19.71
CA GLN A 147 -8.82 1.60 -20.74
C GLN A 147 -8.96 0.86 -22.09
N ARG A 148 -7.97 0.09 -22.52
CA ARG A 148 -8.07 -0.72 -23.74
C ARG A 148 -9.17 -1.75 -23.65
N GLN A 149 -9.40 -2.32 -22.49
CA GLN A 149 -10.47 -3.29 -22.23
C GLN A 149 -11.82 -2.64 -21.93
N LYS A 150 -11.91 -1.32 -21.97
CA LYS A 150 -13.14 -0.55 -21.70
C LYS A 150 -13.68 -0.74 -20.26
N VAL A 151 -12.82 -1.12 -19.34
CA VAL A 151 -13.13 -1.15 -17.88
C VAL A 151 -13.12 0.25 -17.33
N LEU A 152 -12.11 1.04 -17.71
CA LEU A 152 -12.02 2.47 -17.39
C LEU A 152 -12.28 3.31 -18.64
N PRO A 153 -12.75 4.57 -18.48
CA PRO A 153 -12.96 5.48 -19.59
C PRO A 153 -11.69 5.67 -20.44
N ALA A 154 -11.83 5.64 -21.76
CA ALA A 154 -10.71 5.82 -22.69
C ALA A 154 -10.10 7.24 -22.65
N SER A 155 -10.81 8.21 -22.13
CA SER A 155 -10.38 9.60 -21.94
C SER A 155 -10.68 10.04 -20.52
N PRO A 156 -9.79 10.76 -19.85
CA PRO A 156 -8.48 11.30 -20.27
C PRO A 156 -7.39 10.22 -20.54
N PRO A 157 -6.18 10.62 -21.04
CA PRO A 157 -5.07 9.68 -21.20
C PRO A 157 -4.69 8.95 -19.92
N ALA A 158 -4.14 7.73 -20.04
CA ALA A 158 -3.85 6.81 -18.94
C ALA A 158 -3.16 7.46 -17.74
N LEU A 159 -2.16 8.33 -17.95
CA LEU A 159 -1.48 9.04 -16.87
C LEU A 159 -2.44 9.90 -16.02
N ARG A 160 -3.35 10.65 -16.66
CA ARG A 160 -4.29 11.52 -15.93
C ARG A 160 -5.39 10.71 -15.23
N THR A 161 -5.87 9.68 -15.90
CA THR A 161 -6.80 8.71 -15.31
C THR A 161 -6.16 8.02 -14.09
N ALA A 162 -4.92 7.54 -14.23
CA ALA A 162 -4.17 6.92 -13.13
C ALA A 162 -3.99 7.85 -11.93
N GLN A 163 -3.66 9.12 -12.16
CA GLN A 163 -3.55 10.14 -11.11
C GLN A 163 -4.88 10.37 -10.39
N ALA A 164 -5.98 10.49 -11.14
CA ALA A 164 -7.32 10.72 -10.58
C ALA A 164 -7.80 9.49 -9.79
N CYS A 165 -7.68 8.29 -10.36
CA CYS A 165 -8.04 7.04 -9.67
C CYS A 165 -7.23 6.89 -8.38
N TRP A 166 -5.91 7.07 -8.47
CA TRP A 166 -5.06 6.97 -7.27
C TRP A 166 -5.43 8.00 -6.21
N ALA A 167 -5.67 9.27 -6.60
CA ALA A 167 -6.08 10.33 -5.67
C ALA A 167 -7.39 9.98 -4.95
N THR A 168 -8.36 9.41 -5.66
CA THR A 168 -9.64 8.94 -5.09
C THR A 168 -9.40 7.83 -4.07
N LEU A 169 -8.70 6.76 -4.46
CA LEU A 169 -8.43 5.61 -3.60
C LEU A 169 -7.55 5.99 -2.40
N HIS A 170 -6.53 6.82 -2.62
CA HIS A 170 -5.68 7.33 -1.55
C HIS A 170 -6.48 8.20 -0.56
N GLY A 171 -7.35 9.07 -1.05
CA GLY A 171 -8.22 9.88 -0.21
C GLY A 171 -9.14 9.03 0.66
N LEU A 172 -9.80 8.02 0.09
CA LEU A 172 -10.65 7.08 0.84
C LEU A 172 -9.84 6.29 1.88
N ALA A 173 -8.67 5.77 1.50
CA ALA A 173 -7.77 5.08 2.42
C ALA A 173 -7.35 5.99 3.59
N ARG A 174 -7.04 7.25 3.34
CA ARG A 174 -6.71 8.23 4.38
C ARG A 174 -7.86 8.49 5.33
N LEU A 175 -9.07 8.75 4.80
CA LEU A 175 -10.26 8.98 5.62
C LEU A 175 -10.55 7.78 6.54
N LEU A 176 -10.35 6.57 6.04
CA LEU A 176 -10.54 5.33 6.78
C LEU A 176 -9.48 5.18 7.90
N ILE A 177 -8.20 5.41 7.59
CA ILE A 177 -7.10 5.33 8.56
C ILE A 177 -7.25 6.39 9.65
N ASP A 178 -7.63 7.62 9.26
CA ASP A 178 -7.78 8.75 10.19
C ASP A 178 -9.10 8.66 11.00
N GLY A 179 -10.02 7.75 10.63
CA GLY A 179 -11.32 7.58 11.28
C GLY A 179 -12.25 8.80 11.11
N VAL A 180 -12.08 9.55 10.02
CA VAL A 180 -12.85 10.79 9.74
C VAL A 180 -13.92 10.50 8.71
N TYR A 181 -15.20 10.62 9.09
CA TYR A 181 -16.39 10.39 8.26
C TYR A 181 -16.58 8.96 7.72
N VAL A 182 -15.65 8.06 7.98
CA VAL A 182 -15.64 6.69 7.46
C VAL A 182 -15.32 5.75 8.60
N GLN A 183 -16.11 4.68 8.74
CA GLN A 183 -15.88 3.64 9.74
C GLN A 183 -15.39 2.35 9.08
N PRO A 184 -14.65 1.49 9.81
CA PRO A 184 -14.21 0.19 9.25
C PRO A 184 -15.34 -0.68 8.71
N GLY A 185 -16.57 -0.54 9.24
CA GLY A 185 -17.75 -1.25 8.76
C GLY A 185 -18.23 -0.81 7.37
N ASP A 186 -17.83 0.38 6.91
CA ASP A 186 -18.25 0.97 5.62
C ASP A 186 -17.28 0.60 4.48
N LEU A 187 -16.23 -0.16 4.77
CA LEU A 187 -15.12 -0.44 3.84
C LEU A 187 -15.60 -0.99 2.50
N ASP A 188 -16.45 -2.01 2.53
CA ASP A 188 -16.94 -2.65 1.31
C ASP A 188 -17.88 -1.74 0.52
N GLU A 189 -18.76 -0.97 1.19
CA GLU A 189 -19.65 0.00 0.55
C GLU A 189 -18.88 1.12 -0.14
N ILE A 190 -17.86 1.65 0.54
CA ILE A 190 -16.98 2.70 0.00
C ILE A 190 -16.17 2.19 -1.19
N ALA A 191 -15.63 0.97 -1.10
CA ALA A 191 -14.89 0.35 -2.20
C ALA A 191 -15.79 0.15 -3.43
N ASN A 192 -17.00 -0.37 -3.25
CA ASN A 192 -17.98 -0.54 -4.32
C ASN A 192 -18.33 0.81 -4.96
N THR A 193 -18.63 1.82 -4.14
CA THR A 193 -18.92 3.17 -4.63
C THR A 193 -17.75 3.75 -5.42
N ALA A 194 -16.51 3.55 -4.96
CA ALA A 194 -15.33 4.00 -5.70
C ALA A 194 -15.22 3.29 -7.06
N VAL A 195 -15.47 1.98 -7.12
CA VAL A 195 -15.47 1.22 -8.38
C VAL A 195 -16.53 1.77 -9.33
N GLU A 196 -17.75 1.97 -8.88
CA GLU A 196 -18.83 2.52 -9.70
C GLU A 196 -18.47 3.89 -10.28
N LEU A 197 -17.96 4.81 -9.46
CA LEU A 197 -17.55 6.14 -9.88
C LEU A 197 -16.39 6.10 -10.88
N LEU A 198 -15.37 5.25 -10.64
CA LEU A 198 -14.19 5.16 -11.48
C LEU A 198 -14.48 4.48 -12.82
N THR A 199 -15.38 3.50 -12.85
CA THR A 199 -15.75 2.77 -14.08
C THR A 199 -16.91 3.42 -14.84
N GLN A 200 -17.52 4.48 -14.30
CA GLN A 200 -18.71 5.14 -14.83
C GLN A 200 -19.92 4.18 -15.00
N ARG A 201 -19.94 3.08 -14.28
CA ARG A 201 -21.07 2.11 -14.36
C ARG A 201 -22.36 2.63 -13.72
N ALA A 202 -22.27 3.66 -12.86
CA ALA A 202 -23.43 4.24 -12.17
C ALA A 202 -24.26 5.21 -13.03
N CYS A 203 -23.85 5.55 -14.25
CA CYS A 203 -24.54 6.58 -15.06
C CYS A 203 -25.60 6.01 -16.02
N GLY A 204 -26.09 4.78 -15.80
CA GLY A 204 -27.19 4.16 -16.53
C GLY A 204 -28.51 4.15 -15.79
N ARG A 205 -28.84 5.16 -14.97
CA ARG A 205 -30.24 5.39 -14.63
C ARG A 205 -30.89 6.11 -15.80
N ASP A 206 -31.67 5.37 -16.57
CA ASP A 206 -32.64 5.90 -17.50
C ASP A 206 -33.37 7.08 -16.85
N VAL A 207 -33.11 8.28 -17.32
CA VAL A 207 -34.01 9.40 -17.06
C VAL A 207 -35.29 9.03 -17.82
N PRO A 208 -36.43 8.76 -17.15
CA PRO A 208 -37.69 8.53 -17.85
C PRO A 208 -37.93 9.74 -18.72
N GLY A 209 -38.11 9.52 -20.04
CA GLY A 209 -38.34 10.54 -21.00
C GLY A 209 -39.46 11.48 -20.56
N THR A 210 -39.14 12.75 -20.44
CA THR A 210 -40.11 13.85 -20.41
C THR A 210 -40.74 13.90 -21.80
N SER A 211 -41.84 13.16 -21.97
CA SER A 211 -42.70 13.34 -23.13
C SER A 211 -43.38 14.72 -22.97
N ALA A 212 -43.09 15.61 -23.89
CA ALA A 212 -43.81 16.86 -24.08
C ALA A 212 -45.23 16.63 -24.61
#